data_c779ff90a9f487c1e56c091cbe765718
#
_entry.id   c779ff90a9f487c1e56c091cbe765718
#
_cell.length_a   1.000
_cell.length_b   1.000
_cell.length_c   1.000
_cell.angle_alpha   90.00
_cell.angle_beta   90.00
_cell.angle_gamma   90.00
#
_symmetry.space_group_name_H-M   'P 1'
#
loop_
_entity.id
_entity.type
_entity.pdbx_description
1 polymer ?
#
loop_
_entity_poly.entity_id
_entity_poly.type
_entity_poly.pdbx_seq_one_letter_code
_entity_poly.pdbx_strand_id
1 'polypeptide(L)'
;MKIMGRSGIPDILHFKRLLRDKNLKATPQRMAVHEAMSALGHATAEEVSQWIAEQGEVPVSPASVYNILSLLADLGIYARCSGRGGKKVFDVRAKQHFHLYDTRNEAWRDLEDPTLLSLLEAQLKGRRFLGYRIEGFELQLLCRPTRKLLPPK
;
A
#
# COMPACT_ATOMS: atom_id res chain seq x y z
N MET A 1 -11.33 11.49 -12.32
CA MET A 1 -10.44 10.32 -12.18
C MET A 1 -9.00 10.78 -12.31
N LYS A 2 -8.19 10.53 -11.33
CA LYS A 2 -6.81 11.01 -11.28
C LYS A 2 -5.85 9.87 -10.90
N ILE A 3 -4.80 9.68 -11.68
CA ILE A 3 -3.70 8.82 -11.28
C ILE A 3 -2.86 9.61 -10.28
N MET A 4 -2.68 9.05 -9.08
CA MET A 4 -1.97 9.70 -7.99
C MET A 4 -0.46 9.57 -8.19
N GLY A 5 0.25 10.67 -8.01
CA GLY A 5 1.69 10.65 -7.84
C GLY A 5 2.11 10.26 -6.42
N ARG A 6 3.29 10.69 -5.97
CA ARG A 6 3.80 10.42 -4.61
C ARG A 6 3.11 11.23 -3.49
N SER A 7 2.13 12.08 -3.80
CA SER A 7 1.38 12.81 -2.78
C SER A 7 0.57 11.86 -1.89
N GLY A 8 0.50 12.15 -0.61
CA GLY A 8 -0.23 11.33 0.37
C GLY A 8 0.59 10.23 1.04
N ILE A 9 1.88 10.07 0.70
CA ILE A 9 2.81 9.25 1.45
C ILE A 9 3.26 10.05 2.69
N PRO A 10 3.13 9.53 3.91
CA PRO A 10 3.62 10.21 5.09
C PRO A 10 5.12 10.47 5.00
N ASP A 11 5.54 11.71 5.20
CA ASP A 11 6.96 11.99 5.43
C ASP A 11 7.43 11.40 6.77
N ILE A 12 8.73 11.46 7.01
CA ILE A 12 9.34 10.88 8.21
C ILE A 12 8.78 11.47 9.51
N LEU A 13 8.51 12.79 9.55
CA LEU A 13 7.97 13.45 10.73
C LEU A 13 6.52 13.05 10.96
N HIS A 14 5.73 12.98 9.92
CA HIS A 14 4.35 12.50 9.99
C HIS A 14 4.31 11.02 10.40
N PHE A 15 5.17 10.18 9.84
CA PHE A 15 5.26 8.77 10.23
C PHE A 15 5.61 8.59 11.71
N LYS A 16 6.58 9.35 12.22
CA LYS A 16 6.91 9.35 13.66
C LYS A 16 5.72 9.75 14.53
N ARG A 17 4.93 10.73 14.10
CA ARG A 17 3.69 11.11 14.80
C ARG A 17 2.66 9.98 14.80
N LEU A 18 2.44 9.32 13.66
CA LEU A 18 1.56 8.18 13.55
C LEU A 18 1.97 7.03 14.48
N LEU A 19 3.27 6.73 14.57
CA LEU A 19 3.79 5.74 15.51
C LEU A 19 3.51 6.14 16.96
N ARG A 20 3.80 7.39 17.34
CA ARG A 20 3.56 7.90 18.68
C ARG A 20 2.09 7.85 19.07
N ASP A 21 1.19 8.20 18.16
CA ASP A 21 -0.26 8.15 18.40
C ASP A 21 -0.77 6.72 18.63
N LYS A 22 -0.02 5.72 18.17
CA LYS A 22 -0.26 4.30 18.42
C LYS A 22 0.61 3.73 19.55
N ASN A 23 1.26 4.57 20.35
CA ASN A 23 2.18 4.19 21.43
C ASN A 23 3.34 3.30 20.95
N LEU A 24 3.81 3.51 19.75
CA LEU A 24 4.96 2.81 19.18
C LEU A 24 6.21 3.68 19.14
N LYS A 25 7.35 3.07 19.45
CA LYS A 25 8.65 3.73 19.29
C LYS A 25 9.07 3.79 17.82
N ALA A 26 9.68 4.90 17.43
CA ALA A 26 10.33 5.06 16.13
C ALA A 26 11.71 4.37 16.14
N THR A 27 11.72 3.03 16.09
CA THR A 27 12.96 2.26 16.04
C THR A 27 13.66 2.41 14.69
N PRO A 28 15.00 2.25 14.63
CA PRO A 28 15.74 2.28 13.37
C PRO A 28 15.16 1.31 12.31
N GLN A 29 14.74 0.12 12.73
CA GLN A 29 14.15 -0.87 11.84
C GLN A 29 12.81 -0.41 11.26
N ARG A 30 11.92 0.19 12.07
CA ARG A 30 10.65 0.76 11.59
C ARG A 30 10.89 1.91 10.61
N MET A 31 11.90 2.72 10.89
CA MET A 31 12.28 3.83 9.98
C MET A 31 12.80 3.29 8.65
N ALA A 32 13.65 2.26 8.65
CA ALA A 32 14.15 1.61 7.45
C ALA A 32 13.01 1.00 6.60
N VAL A 33 12.04 0.35 7.24
CA VAL A 33 10.86 -0.18 6.54
C VAL A 33 10.02 0.95 5.93
N HIS A 34 9.82 2.05 6.65
CA HIS A 34 9.08 3.19 6.11
C HIS A 34 9.79 3.84 4.92
N GLU A 35 11.11 3.97 4.97
CA GLU A 35 11.91 4.49 3.87
C GLU A 35 11.75 3.62 2.61
N ALA A 36 11.87 2.30 2.76
CA ALA A 36 11.65 1.36 1.67
C ALA A 36 10.23 1.46 1.10
N MET A 37 9.21 1.48 1.96
CA MET A 37 7.82 1.61 1.52
C MET A 37 7.53 2.95 0.86
N SER A 38 8.16 4.03 1.30
CA SER A 38 8.04 5.34 0.66
C SER A 38 8.64 5.36 -0.75
N ALA A 39 9.71 4.60 -0.96
CA ALA A 39 10.33 4.45 -2.27
C ALA A 39 9.50 3.55 -3.21
N LEU A 40 8.97 2.44 -2.69
CA LEU A 40 8.27 1.41 -3.47
C LEU A 40 6.77 1.71 -3.67
N GLY A 41 6.12 2.35 -2.68
CA GLY A 41 4.69 2.63 -2.66
C GLY A 41 3.85 1.40 -2.34
N HIS A 42 3.91 0.38 -3.15
CA HIS A 42 3.31 -0.94 -2.97
C HIS A 42 4.40 -1.99 -2.99
N ALA A 43 4.41 -2.88 -2.03
CA ALA A 43 5.43 -3.93 -2.00
C ALA A 43 5.00 -5.13 -1.16
N THR A 44 5.53 -6.28 -1.52
CA THR A 44 5.56 -7.46 -0.65
C THR A 44 6.64 -7.30 0.42
N ALA A 45 6.56 -8.08 1.48
CA ALA A 45 7.62 -8.08 2.50
C ALA A 45 8.99 -8.46 1.93
N GLU A 46 9.01 -9.35 0.93
CA GLU A 46 10.24 -9.76 0.23
C GLU A 46 10.87 -8.59 -0.53
N GLU A 47 10.08 -7.83 -1.28
CA GLU A 47 10.55 -6.65 -2.01
C GLU A 47 11.09 -5.57 -1.07
N VAL A 48 10.42 -5.33 0.06
CA VAL A 48 10.91 -4.41 1.10
C VAL A 48 12.22 -4.90 1.70
N SER A 49 12.31 -6.19 2.00
CA SER A 49 13.52 -6.83 2.54
C SER A 49 14.70 -6.68 1.58
N GLN A 50 14.47 -6.93 0.30
CA GLN A 50 15.48 -6.79 -0.75
C GLN A 50 15.93 -5.33 -0.89
N TRP A 51 14.99 -4.39 -0.92
CA TRP A 51 15.32 -2.96 -1.00
C TRP A 51 16.20 -2.51 0.16
N ILE A 52 15.87 -2.93 1.39
CA ILE A 52 16.68 -2.61 2.58
C ILE A 52 18.07 -3.24 2.48
N ALA A 53 18.17 -4.48 2.02
CA ALA A 53 19.47 -5.16 1.85
C ALA A 53 20.38 -4.47 0.82
N GLU A 54 19.80 -3.91 -0.24
CA GLU A 54 20.54 -3.25 -1.33
C GLU A 54 20.93 -1.80 -0.99
N GLN A 55 20.10 -1.07 -0.28
CA GLN A 55 20.25 0.38 -0.07
C GLN A 55 20.27 0.80 1.39
N GLY A 56 19.90 -0.10 2.29
CA GLY A 56 19.72 0.22 3.70
C GLY A 56 21.04 0.28 4.46
N GLU A 57 21.13 1.28 5.33
CA GLU A 57 22.20 1.38 6.31
C GLU A 57 21.93 0.54 7.57
N VAL A 58 20.64 0.26 7.81
CA VAL A 58 20.18 -0.49 8.99
C VAL A 58 19.77 -1.90 8.55
N PRO A 59 20.43 -2.95 9.05
CA PRO A 59 20.05 -4.31 8.73
C PRO A 59 18.71 -4.67 9.41
N VAL A 60 17.79 -5.25 8.63
CA VAL A 60 16.51 -5.75 9.14
C VAL A 60 16.29 -7.16 8.58
N SER A 61 16.06 -8.13 9.45
CA SER A 61 15.80 -9.51 9.01
C SER A 61 14.47 -9.60 8.25
N PRO A 62 14.30 -10.54 7.29
CA PRO A 62 13.03 -10.72 6.58
C PRO A 62 11.83 -10.95 7.49
N ALA A 63 12.00 -11.70 8.57
CA ALA A 63 10.95 -11.91 9.58
C ALA A 63 10.56 -10.62 10.28
N SER A 64 11.52 -9.77 10.64
CA SER A 64 11.27 -8.46 11.24
C SER A 64 10.59 -7.53 10.27
N VAL A 65 10.95 -7.52 9.00
CA VAL A 65 10.27 -6.73 7.95
C VAL A 65 8.79 -7.12 7.88
N TYR A 66 8.49 -8.42 7.77
CA TYR A 66 7.12 -8.90 7.72
C TYR A 66 6.31 -8.51 8.97
N ASN A 67 6.91 -8.68 10.15
CA ASN A 67 6.24 -8.33 11.41
C ASN A 67 5.97 -6.82 11.53
N ILE A 68 6.92 -5.98 11.12
CA ILE A 68 6.74 -4.52 11.11
C ILE A 68 5.64 -4.11 10.15
N LEU A 69 5.67 -4.60 8.91
CA LEU A 69 4.64 -4.31 7.90
C LEU A 69 3.26 -4.75 8.37
N SER A 70 3.16 -5.96 8.94
CA SER A 70 1.90 -6.49 9.46
C SER A 70 1.36 -5.65 10.60
N LEU A 71 2.21 -5.26 11.55
CA LEU A 71 1.82 -4.39 12.66
C LEU A 71 1.34 -3.02 12.17
N LEU A 72 2.05 -2.38 11.25
CA LEU A 72 1.68 -1.08 10.70
C LEU A 72 0.35 -1.14 9.94
N ALA A 73 0.09 -2.24 9.24
CA ALA A 73 -1.18 -2.46 8.56
C ALA A 73 -2.33 -2.75 9.55
N ASP A 74 -2.09 -3.55 10.58
CA ASP A 74 -3.09 -3.82 11.64
C ASP A 74 -3.50 -2.54 12.38
N LEU A 75 -2.59 -1.60 12.53
CA LEU A 75 -2.83 -0.31 13.16
C LEU A 75 -3.40 0.76 12.21
N GLY A 76 -3.60 0.43 10.94
CA GLY A 76 -4.12 1.35 9.95
C GLY A 76 -3.16 2.45 9.51
N ILE A 77 -1.86 2.31 9.80
CA ILE A 77 -0.81 3.21 9.32
C ILE A 77 -0.49 2.91 7.85
N TYR A 78 -0.53 1.63 7.49
CA TYR A 78 -0.49 1.13 6.11
C TYR A 78 -1.79 0.41 5.76
N ALA A 79 -2.00 0.12 4.49
CA ALA A 79 -3.05 -0.77 4.03
C ALA A 79 -2.47 -2.10 3.54
N ARG A 80 -3.33 -3.11 3.43
CA ARG A 80 -3.06 -4.36 2.71
C ARG A 80 -3.90 -4.39 1.46
N CYS A 81 -3.33 -4.89 0.39
CA CYS A 81 -4.08 -5.19 -0.82
C CYS A 81 -3.71 -6.58 -1.35
N SER A 82 -4.64 -7.16 -2.08
CA SER A 82 -4.45 -8.49 -2.66
C SER A 82 -3.63 -8.37 -3.94
N GLY A 83 -2.44 -8.93 -3.92
CA GLY A 83 -1.59 -9.07 -5.09
C GLY A 83 -1.99 -10.25 -5.97
N ARG A 84 -1.48 -10.29 -7.18
CA ARG A 84 -1.69 -11.44 -8.08
C ARG A 84 -1.04 -12.71 -7.51
N GLY A 85 -1.70 -13.86 -7.75
CA GLY A 85 -1.23 -15.13 -7.22
C GLY A 85 -1.36 -15.29 -5.70
N GLY A 86 -2.24 -14.50 -5.06
CA GLY A 86 -2.48 -14.58 -3.61
C GLY A 86 -1.40 -13.93 -2.75
N LYS A 87 -0.47 -13.19 -3.34
CA LYS A 87 0.58 -12.47 -2.60
C LYS A 87 -0.02 -11.36 -1.75
N LYS A 88 0.47 -11.22 -0.53
CA LYS A 88 0.15 -10.08 0.33
C LYS A 88 1.00 -8.88 -0.08
N VAL A 89 0.34 -7.82 -0.50
CA VAL A 89 0.98 -6.55 -0.85
C VAL A 89 0.61 -5.51 0.20
N PHE A 90 1.60 -4.79 0.68
CA PHE A 90 1.40 -3.65 1.58
C PHE A 90 1.41 -2.36 0.78
N ASP A 91 0.58 -1.41 1.22
CA ASP A 91 0.47 -0.10 0.63
C ASP A 91 0.80 0.96 1.69
N VAL A 92 1.71 1.84 1.37
CA VAL A 92 2.14 2.92 2.26
C VAL A 92 1.03 3.93 2.52
N ARG A 93 0.00 3.95 1.68
CA ARG A 93 -1.18 4.81 1.82
C ARG A 93 -2.33 4.04 2.44
N ALA A 94 -2.68 4.40 3.66
CA ALA A 94 -3.78 3.77 4.37
C ALA A 94 -5.18 4.22 3.92
N LYS A 95 -5.30 5.43 3.34
CA LYS A 95 -6.58 5.96 2.87
C LYS A 95 -7.11 5.14 1.70
N GLN A 96 -8.39 4.79 1.77
CA GLN A 96 -9.08 4.05 0.70
C GLN A 96 -8.90 4.72 -0.66
N HIS A 97 -8.42 3.98 -1.61
CA HIS A 97 -8.28 4.36 -3.01
C HIS A 97 -8.31 3.11 -3.89
N PHE A 98 -8.32 3.31 -5.20
CA PHE A 98 -8.32 2.23 -6.17
C PHE A 98 -6.94 2.04 -6.78
N HIS A 99 -6.77 0.95 -7.51
CA HIS A 99 -5.53 0.63 -8.19
C HIS A 99 -5.77 0.38 -9.67
N LEU A 100 -4.85 0.86 -10.50
CA LEU A 100 -4.62 0.37 -11.85
C LEU A 100 -3.49 -0.64 -11.79
N TYR A 101 -3.70 -1.81 -12.34
CA TYR A 101 -2.64 -2.78 -12.53
C TYR A 101 -2.31 -2.89 -14.02
N ASP A 102 -1.11 -2.46 -14.39
CA ASP A 102 -0.59 -2.61 -15.74
C ASP A 102 -0.16 -4.06 -15.93
N THR A 103 -0.96 -4.81 -16.71
CA THR A 103 -0.73 -6.24 -16.95
C THR A 103 0.46 -6.53 -17.84
N ARG A 104 0.99 -5.52 -18.54
CA ARG A 104 2.14 -5.66 -19.44
C ARG A 104 3.46 -5.44 -18.71
N ASN A 105 3.51 -4.41 -17.85
CA ASN A 105 4.71 -4.02 -17.13
C ASN A 105 4.71 -4.50 -15.67
N GLU A 106 3.65 -5.20 -15.25
CA GLU A 106 3.46 -5.69 -13.88
C GLU A 106 3.58 -4.59 -12.81
N ALA A 107 3.05 -3.41 -13.13
CA ALA A 107 3.20 -2.21 -12.32
C ALA A 107 1.86 -1.75 -11.73
N TRP A 108 1.92 -1.30 -10.49
CA TRP A 108 0.81 -0.70 -9.77
C TRP A 108 0.80 0.81 -9.89
N ARG A 109 -0.40 1.38 -10.00
CA ARG A 109 -0.62 2.82 -9.92
C ARG A 109 -1.85 3.10 -9.09
N ASP A 110 -1.76 4.08 -8.22
CA ASP A 110 -2.91 4.52 -7.42
C ASP A 110 -3.86 5.34 -8.29
N LEU A 111 -5.14 5.08 -8.10
CA LEU A 111 -6.22 5.76 -8.79
C LEU A 111 -7.15 6.41 -7.79
N GLU A 112 -7.30 7.72 -7.89
CA GLU A 112 -8.28 8.46 -7.12
C GLU A 112 -9.52 8.75 -7.98
N ASP A 113 -10.64 8.18 -7.60
CA ASP A 113 -11.95 8.42 -8.21
C ASP A 113 -13.02 8.50 -7.11
N PRO A 114 -13.21 9.70 -6.54
CA PRO A 114 -14.20 9.89 -5.46
C PRO A 114 -15.63 9.57 -5.88
N THR A 115 -15.97 9.78 -7.14
CA THR A 115 -17.31 9.48 -7.67
C THR A 115 -17.58 7.99 -7.69
N LEU A 116 -16.62 7.20 -8.19
CA LEU A 116 -16.72 5.74 -8.21
C LEU A 116 -16.72 5.17 -6.78
N LEU A 117 -15.87 5.71 -5.91
CA LEU A 117 -15.81 5.30 -4.50
C LEU A 117 -17.17 5.51 -3.83
N SER A 118 -17.74 6.71 -3.94
CA SER A 118 -19.06 7.04 -3.37
C SER A 118 -20.17 6.15 -3.92
N LEU A 119 -20.12 5.83 -5.21
CA LEU A 119 -21.09 4.93 -5.84
C LEU A 119 -21.02 3.53 -5.24
N LEU A 120 -19.81 2.97 -5.09
CA LEU A 120 -19.62 1.63 -4.52
C LEU A 120 -20.01 1.59 -3.04
N GLU A 121 -19.62 2.59 -2.27
CA GLU A 121 -20.02 2.71 -0.85
C GLU A 121 -21.54 2.76 -0.70
N ALA A 122 -22.22 3.56 -1.50
CA ALA A 122 -23.69 3.67 -1.49
C ALA A 122 -24.36 2.34 -1.86
N GLN A 123 -23.83 1.63 -2.86
CA GLN A 123 -24.38 0.34 -3.30
C GLN A 123 -24.14 -0.79 -2.29
N LEU A 124 -23.06 -0.74 -1.54
CA LEU A 124 -22.69 -1.77 -0.56
C LEU A 124 -23.27 -1.50 0.84
N LYS A 125 -23.67 -0.26 1.11
CA LYS A 125 -24.19 0.14 2.42
C LYS A 125 -25.40 -0.70 2.82
N GLY A 126 -25.32 -1.34 3.98
CA GLY A 126 -26.38 -2.15 4.55
C GLY A 126 -26.63 -3.49 3.86
N ARG A 127 -25.89 -3.85 2.82
CA ARG A 127 -26.01 -5.16 2.18
C ARG A 127 -25.43 -6.26 3.05
N ARG A 128 -26.12 -7.40 3.05
CA ARG A 128 -25.68 -8.64 3.69
C ARG A 128 -25.78 -9.77 2.68
N PHE A 129 -24.78 -10.63 2.67
CA PHE A 129 -24.71 -11.78 1.76
C PHE A 129 -24.64 -13.09 2.57
N LEU A 130 -25.74 -13.81 2.67
CA LEU A 130 -25.82 -15.16 3.27
C LEU A 130 -25.05 -15.31 4.61
N GLY A 131 -25.28 -14.36 5.54
CA GLY A 131 -24.63 -14.38 6.86
C GLY A 131 -23.27 -13.70 6.94
N TYR A 132 -22.73 -13.19 5.83
CA TYR A 132 -21.50 -12.41 5.80
C TYR A 132 -21.78 -10.93 5.95
N ARG A 133 -20.98 -10.27 6.76
CA ARG A 133 -20.92 -8.81 6.85
C ARG A 133 -19.77 -8.30 5.98
N ILE A 134 -20.04 -7.29 5.16
CA ILE A 134 -19.01 -6.63 4.37
C ILE A 134 -18.16 -5.78 5.31
N GLU A 135 -16.86 -6.01 5.35
CA GLU A 135 -15.90 -5.22 6.14
C GLU A 135 -15.17 -4.18 5.29
N GLY A 136 -15.13 -4.37 3.98
CA GLY A 136 -14.49 -3.49 3.04
C GLY A 136 -14.55 -4.04 1.62
N PHE A 137 -13.94 -3.34 0.71
CA PHE A 137 -13.79 -3.79 -0.68
C PHE A 137 -12.49 -3.27 -1.26
N GLU A 138 -11.98 -3.99 -2.23
CA GLU A 138 -10.84 -3.60 -3.05
C GLU A 138 -11.28 -3.53 -4.51
N LEU A 139 -10.84 -2.52 -5.23
CA LEU A 139 -11.05 -2.42 -6.68
C LEU A 139 -9.72 -2.24 -7.37
N GLN A 140 -9.44 -3.15 -8.28
CA GLN A 140 -8.28 -3.12 -9.14
C GLN A 140 -8.74 -3.18 -10.59
N LEU A 141 -8.37 -2.17 -11.38
CA LEU A 141 -8.61 -2.18 -12.82
C LEU A 141 -7.40 -2.78 -13.52
N LEU A 142 -7.63 -3.84 -14.30
CA LEU A 142 -6.59 -4.47 -15.10
C LEU A 142 -6.46 -3.71 -16.42
N CYS A 143 -5.31 -3.13 -16.65
CA CYS A 143 -5.08 -2.20 -17.74
C CYS A 143 -3.89 -2.62 -18.59
N ARG A 144 -3.87 -2.17 -19.84
CA ARG A 144 -2.69 -2.16 -20.71
C ARG A 144 -2.42 -0.73 -21.15
N PRO A 145 -1.16 -0.32 -21.30
CA PRO A 145 -0.84 0.97 -21.90
C PRO A 145 -1.42 1.06 -23.32
N THR A 146 -2.09 2.16 -23.64
CA THR A 146 -2.64 2.43 -24.98
C THR A 146 -1.59 2.92 -25.95
N ARG A 147 -0.45 3.41 -25.45
CA ARG A 147 0.74 3.81 -26.20
C ARG A 147 1.95 3.17 -25.54
N LYS A 148 3.05 2.96 -26.31
CA LYS A 148 4.34 2.63 -25.69
C LYS A 148 4.70 3.79 -24.75
N LEU A 149 4.40 3.64 -23.48
CA LEU A 149 4.97 4.52 -22.46
C LEU A 149 6.47 4.22 -22.46
N LEU A 150 7.26 5.23 -22.83
CA LEU A 150 8.69 5.17 -22.57
C LEU A 150 8.87 4.91 -21.08
N PRO A 151 9.82 4.04 -20.70
CA PRO A 151 10.11 3.84 -19.29
C PRO A 151 10.42 5.20 -18.66
N PRO A 152 10.01 5.44 -17.41
CA PRO A 152 10.38 6.67 -16.74
C PRO A 152 11.90 6.78 -16.73
N LYS A 153 12.37 7.93 -17.22
CA LYS A 153 13.80 8.27 -17.14
C LYS A 153 14.21 8.43 -15.68
#